data_13a995f43caa6bc38d446c61c838fe75
#
_entry.id   13a995f43caa6bc38d446c61c838fe75
#
_cell.length_a   1.000
_cell.length_b   1.000
_cell.length_c   1.000
_cell.angle_alpha   90.00
_cell.angle_beta   90.00
_cell.angle_gamma   90.00
#
_symmetry.space_group_name_H-M   'P 1'
#
loop_
_entity.id
_entity.type
_entity.pdbx_description
1 polymer ?
#
loop_
_entity_poly.entity_id
_entity_poly.type
_entity_poly.pdbx_seq_one_letter_code
_entity_poly.pdbx_strand_id
1 'polypeptide(L)'
;MRPQPLIAVRDVQASSLWYQRLLGCRSDHGGDEYERLLSADGDLVLQLHRWEVGHHHGPIGDPAKIHGNGVLLWFEIEEFDDAVSRAVEFGAEVVLPRHRNPPEGDGGPNHWELWLRDLDGYTVVLASPDGSAGSGR
;
A
#
# COMPACT_ATOMS: atom_id res chain seq x y z
N MET A 1 5.11 -18.82 9.51
CA MET A 1 4.12 -18.35 8.51
C MET A 1 4.54 -16.95 8.07
N ARG A 2 4.47 -16.67 6.77
CA ARG A 2 4.77 -15.34 6.21
C ARG A 2 3.64 -14.92 5.29
N PRO A 3 2.91 -13.85 5.61
CA PRO A 3 1.93 -13.30 4.67
C PRO A 3 2.63 -12.81 3.40
N GLN A 4 2.04 -13.10 2.25
CA GLN A 4 2.59 -12.68 0.96
C GLN A 4 1.45 -12.16 0.07
N PRO A 5 0.87 -11.00 0.44
CA PRO A 5 -0.29 -10.48 -0.28
C PRO A 5 0.05 -10.14 -1.73
N LEU A 6 -0.92 -10.41 -2.60
CA LEU A 6 -0.82 -10.12 -4.01
C LEU A 6 -2.08 -9.40 -4.46
N ILE A 7 -1.93 -8.33 -5.23
CA ILE A 7 -3.05 -7.65 -5.84
C ILE A 7 -2.93 -7.68 -7.36
N ALA A 8 -4.07 -7.71 -8.02
CA ALA A 8 -4.14 -7.63 -9.47
C ALA A 8 -4.22 -6.16 -9.88
N VAL A 9 -3.41 -5.77 -10.86
CA VAL A 9 -3.28 -4.39 -11.32
C VAL A 9 -3.28 -4.34 -12.85
N ARG A 10 -3.64 -3.19 -13.42
CA ARG A 10 -3.67 -3.01 -14.86
C ARG A 10 -2.28 -2.85 -15.46
N ASP A 11 -1.43 -2.11 -14.78
CA ASP A 11 -0.08 -1.77 -15.24
C ASP A 11 0.90 -2.04 -14.10
N VAL A 12 1.56 -3.19 -14.19
CA VAL A 12 2.47 -3.65 -13.13
C VAL A 12 3.62 -2.67 -12.93
N GLN A 13 4.18 -2.13 -14.01
CA GLN A 13 5.32 -1.22 -13.90
C GLN A 13 4.92 0.12 -13.29
N ALA A 14 3.78 0.67 -13.68
CA ALA A 14 3.28 1.92 -13.11
C ALA A 14 2.93 1.75 -11.63
N SER A 15 2.26 0.66 -11.27
CA SER A 15 1.93 0.35 -9.88
C SER A 15 3.18 0.13 -9.04
N SER A 16 4.17 -0.57 -9.60
CA SER A 16 5.44 -0.79 -8.91
C SER A 16 6.11 0.55 -8.56
N LEU A 17 6.17 1.48 -9.49
CA LEU A 17 6.75 2.80 -9.24
C LEU A 17 5.96 3.57 -8.19
N TRP A 18 4.64 3.48 -8.24
CA TRP A 18 3.77 4.15 -7.26
C TRP A 18 4.08 3.68 -5.84
N TYR A 19 4.14 2.36 -5.64
CA TYR A 19 4.43 1.79 -4.32
C TYR A 19 5.88 2.05 -3.89
N GLN A 20 6.83 2.01 -4.81
CA GLN A 20 8.22 2.35 -4.50
C GLN A 20 8.35 3.78 -4.00
N ARG A 21 7.67 4.71 -4.64
CA ARG A 21 7.67 6.12 -4.22
C ARG A 21 7.01 6.31 -2.86
N LEU A 22 5.88 5.65 -2.65
CA LEU A 22 5.13 5.79 -1.40
C LEU A 22 5.87 5.15 -0.22
N LEU A 23 6.30 3.91 -0.37
CA LEU A 23 6.77 3.09 0.73
C LEU A 23 8.29 3.07 0.87
N GLY A 24 9.02 3.59 -0.10
CA GLY A 24 10.48 3.49 -0.11
C GLY A 24 10.96 2.06 -0.32
N CYS A 25 10.12 1.20 -0.86
CA CYS A 25 10.49 -0.17 -1.18
C CYS A 25 11.18 -0.25 -2.55
N ARG A 26 11.67 -1.43 -2.89
CA ARG A 26 12.40 -1.64 -4.15
C ARG A 26 11.82 -2.82 -4.94
N SER A 27 12.00 -2.75 -6.25
CA SER A 27 11.65 -3.82 -7.17
C SER A 27 12.62 -4.99 -7.01
N ASP A 28 12.08 -6.20 -6.94
CA ASP A 28 12.87 -7.43 -6.85
C ASP A 28 12.70 -8.33 -8.08
N HIS A 29 11.68 -8.12 -8.88
CA HIS A 29 11.44 -8.93 -10.06
C HIS A 29 11.45 -8.10 -11.33
N GLY A 30 10.56 -7.10 -11.40
CA GLY A 30 10.41 -6.29 -12.59
C GLY A 30 9.65 -7.01 -13.70
N GLY A 31 9.22 -6.24 -14.68
CA GLY A 31 8.48 -6.75 -15.82
C GLY A 31 7.05 -6.25 -15.86
N ASP A 32 6.31 -6.70 -16.87
CA ASP A 32 4.95 -6.21 -17.12
C ASP A 32 3.84 -7.18 -16.66
N GLU A 33 4.20 -8.36 -16.20
CA GLU A 33 3.23 -9.36 -15.76
C GLU A 33 3.21 -9.55 -14.26
N TYR A 34 4.35 -9.45 -13.61
CA TYR A 34 4.50 -9.75 -12.20
C TYR A 34 5.61 -8.90 -11.58
N GLU A 35 5.43 -8.56 -10.30
CA GLU A 35 6.42 -7.80 -9.54
C GLU A 35 6.42 -8.23 -8.09
N ARG A 36 7.59 -8.19 -7.48
CA ARG A 36 7.79 -8.35 -6.05
C ARG A 36 8.41 -7.09 -5.51
N LEU A 37 7.81 -6.54 -4.48
CA LEU A 37 8.34 -5.34 -3.83
C LEU A 37 8.89 -5.72 -2.46
N LEU A 38 10.12 -5.34 -2.21
CA LEU A 38 10.82 -5.64 -0.95
C LEU A 38 11.10 -4.36 -0.17
N SER A 39 11.06 -4.47 1.14
CA SER A 39 11.51 -3.40 2.04
C SER A 39 13.04 -3.26 1.95
N ALA A 40 13.57 -2.22 2.60
CA ALA A 40 15.02 -2.03 2.70
C ALA A 40 15.72 -3.22 3.33
N ASP A 41 15.04 -3.91 4.25
CA ASP A 41 15.58 -5.10 4.93
C ASP A 41 15.43 -6.38 4.12
N GLY A 42 14.80 -6.32 2.94
CA GLY A 42 14.62 -7.47 2.08
C GLY A 42 13.37 -8.28 2.33
N ASP A 43 12.45 -7.79 3.15
CA ASP A 43 11.19 -8.47 3.41
C ASP A 43 10.17 -8.15 2.32
N LEU A 44 9.35 -9.15 1.96
CA LEU A 44 8.30 -8.95 0.98
C LEU A 44 7.25 -7.98 1.53
N VAL A 45 6.98 -6.92 0.76
CA VAL A 45 5.97 -5.92 1.10
C VAL A 45 4.66 -6.26 0.39
N LEU A 46 4.72 -6.49 -0.91
CA LEU A 46 3.54 -6.67 -1.75
C LEU A 46 3.95 -7.32 -3.05
N GLN A 47 3.07 -8.14 -3.62
CA GLN A 47 3.21 -8.66 -4.97
C GLN A 47 2.17 -8.00 -5.87
N LEU A 48 2.56 -7.71 -7.11
CA LEU A 48 1.69 -7.15 -8.14
C LEU A 48 1.60 -8.13 -9.29
N HIS A 49 0.41 -8.31 -9.85
CA HIS A 49 0.20 -9.23 -10.95
C HIS A 49 -0.81 -8.62 -11.94
N ARG A 50 -0.54 -8.75 -13.23
CA ARG A 50 -1.48 -8.27 -14.23
C ARG A 50 -2.76 -9.13 -14.19
N TRP A 51 -3.92 -8.50 -14.45
CA TRP A 51 -5.22 -9.16 -14.39
C TRP A 51 -5.28 -10.40 -15.29
N GLU A 52 -4.78 -10.26 -16.50
CA GLU A 52 -4.78 -11.34 -17.48
C GLU A 52 -3.37 -11.61 -17.94
N VAL A 53 -2.98 -12.86 -17.84
CA VAL A 53 -1.73 -13.36 -18.37
C VAL A 53 -2.02 -14.64 -19.10
N GLY A 54 -1.32 -14.84 -20.20
CA GLY A 54 -1.54 -16.00 -21.06
C GLY A 54 -0.93 -17.27 -20.52
N HIS A 55 -1.05 -17.53 -19.23
CA HIS A 55 -0.53 -18.75 -18.68
C HIS A 55 -1.50 -19.54 -17.82
N HIS A 56 -0.98 -20.54 -17.18
CA HIS A 56 -1.66 -21.71 -16.66
C HIS A 56 -2.77 -21.43 -15.63
N HIS A 57 -2.77 -20.34 -14.94
CA HIS A 57 -3.84 -20.09 -13.95
C HIS A 57 -4.98 -19.20 -14.47
N GLY A 58 -4.83 -18.61 -15.66
CA GLY A 58 -5.86 -17.73 -16.21
C GLY A 58 -6.02 -16.40 -15.47
N PRO A 59 -7.13 -15.70 -15.70
CA PRO A 59 -7.39 -14.40 -15.06
C PRO A 59 -7.48 -14.54 -13.54
N ILE A 60 -6.97 -13.52 -12.84
CA ILE A 60 -6.96 -13.51 -11.38
C ILE A 60 -8.30 -13.04 -10.82
N GLY A 61 -9.03 -12.25 -11.57
CA GLY A 61 -10.32 -11.73 -11.15
C GLY A 61 -11.00 -11.01 -12.30
N ASP A 62 -11.97 -10.18 -11.98
CA ASP A 62 -12.74 -9.43 -12.97
C ASP A 62 -12.39 -7.94 -12.87
N PRO A 63 -11.61 -7.38 -13.82
CA PRO A 63 -11.19 -5.98 -13.75
C PRO A 63 -12.33 -4.97 -13.94
N ALA A 64 -13.52 -5.43 -14.35
CA ALA A 64 -14.69 -4.56 -14.48
C ALA A 64 -15.39 -4.31 -13.16
N LYS A 65 -15.04 -5.06 -12.11
CA LYS A 65 -15.64 -4.87 -10.78
C LYS A 65 -14.81 -3.93 -9.94
N ILE A 66 -15.42 -3.42 -8.86
CA ILE A 66 -14.72 -2.52 -7.93
C ILE A 66 -13.55 -3.27 -7.28
N HIS A 67 -12.36 -2.76 -7.48
CA HIS A 67 -11.14 -3.38 -7.00
C HIS A 67 -10.98 -3.19 -5.50
N GLY A 68 -10.69 -4.27 -4.80
CA GLY A 68 -10.36 -4.22 -3.39
C GLY A 68 -11.51 -3.83 -2.47
N ASN A 69 -12.75 -3.96 -2.92
CA ASN A 69 -13.89 -3.67 -2.08
C ASN A 69 -13.83 -4.50 -0.79
N GLY A 70 -13.77 -3.81 0.35
CA GLY A 70 -13.64 -4.47 1.65
C GLY A 70 -12.22 -4.87 2.03
N VAL A 71 -11.22 -4.50 1.23
CA VAL A 71 -9.82 -4.77 1.52
C VAL A 71 -9.08 -3.46 1.71
N LEU A 72 -8.36 -3.34 2.81
CA LEU A 72 -7.45 -2.22 3.07
C LEU A 72 -6.04 -2.78 3.09
N LEU A 73 -5.18 -2.26 2.23
CA LEU A 73 -3.77 -2.61 2.22
C LEU A 73 -3.08 -1.76 3.30
N TRP A 74 -2.84 -2.37 4.43
CA TRP A 74 -2.39 -1.67 5.63
C TRP A 74 -0.89 -1.82 5.81
N PHE A 75 -0.19 -0.68 5.89
CA PHE A 75 1.26 -0.67 6.09
C PHE A 75 1.60 0.17 7.33
N GLU A 76 2.20 -0.49 8.31
CA GLU A 76 2.79 0.22 9.43
C GLU A 76 4.15 0.76 9.01
N ILE A 77 4.34 2.05 9.14
CA ILE A 77 5.54 2.74 8.65
C ILE A 77 6.27 3.36 9.83
N GLU A 78 7.49 2.94 10.05
CA GLU A 78 8.34 3.47 11.12
C GLU A 78 8.56 4.97 10.94
N GLU A 79 8.92 5.37 9.71
CA GLU A 79 9.11 6.77 9.35
C GLU A 79 7.84 7.32 8.70
N PHE A 80 6.76 7.35 9.48
CA PHE A 80 5.42 7.71 9.00
C PHE A 80 5.40 9.11 8.36
N ASP A 81 5.99 10.10 9.01
CA ASP A 81 5.96 11.47 8.49
C ASP A 81 6.67 11.58 7.13
N ASP A 82 7.74 10.83 6.93
CA ASP A 82 8.45 10.80 5.64
C ASP A 82 7.55 10.21 4.55
N ALA A 83 6.82 9.14 4.87
CA ALA A 83 5.91 8.52 3.91
C ALA A 83 4.75 9.47 3.56
N VAL A 84 4.22 10.20 4.54
CA VAL A 84 3.19 11.22 4.30
C VAL A 84 3.73 12.30 3.36
N SER A 85 4.94 12.76 3.61
CA SER A 85 5.58 13.78 2.75
C SER A 85 5.76 13.29 1.32
N ARG A 86 6.17 12.04 1.13
CA ARG A 86 6.31 11.45 -0.20
C ARG A 86 4.96 11.37 -0.91
N ALA A 87 3.91 10.96 -0.22
CA ALA A 87 2.56 10.87 -0.79
C ALA A 87 2.08 12.24 -1.29
N VAL A 88 2.29 13.28 -0.50
CA VAL A 88 1.96 14.66 -0.90
C VAL A 88 2.79 15.09 -2.10
N GLU A 89 4.08 14.81 -2.08
CA GLU A 89 5.02 15.26 -3.10
C GLU A 89 4.68 14.71 -4.49
N PHE A 90 4.31 13.42 -4.60
CA PHE A 90 3.93 12.88 -5.89
C PHE A 90 2.42 12.91 -6.18
N GLY A 91 1.64 13.55 -5.32
CA GLY A 91 0.21 13.79 -5.57
C GLY A 91 -0.67 12.57 -5.46
N ALA A 92 -0.39 11.67 -4.52
CA ALA A 92 -1.26 10.51 -4.29
C ALA A 92 -2.68 10.95 -3.93
N GLU A 93 -3.66 10.24 -4.47
CA GLU A 93 -5.07 10.54 -4.16
C GLU A 93 -5.38 10.21 -2.70
N VAL A 94 -5.88 11.18 -1.95
CA VAL A 94 -6.20 11.02 -0.53
C VAL A 94 -7.67 10.64 -0.38
N VAL A 95 -7.92 9.51 0.29
CA VAL A 95 -9.27 9.05 0.62
C VAL A 95 -9.69 9.62 1.97
N LEU A 96 -8.80 9.61 2.94
CA LEU A 96 -9.04 10.13 4.27
C LEU A 96 -7.76 10.82 4.74
N PRO A 97 -7.83 12.11 5.05
CA PRO A 97 -6.64 12.87 5.43
C PRO A 97 -5.98 12.32 6.69
N ARG A 98 -4.74 12.71 6.91
CA ARG A 98 -4.00 12.35 8.11
C ARG A 98 -4.83 12.61 9.36
N HIS A 99 -5.00 11.60 10.18
CA HIS A 99 -5.79 11.68 11.40
C HIS A 99 -5.25 10.72 12.46
N ARG A 100 -5.56 11.02 13.70
CA ARG A 100 -5.24 10.15 14.82
C ARG A 100 -6.36 9.14 15.02
N ASN A 101 -6.01 7.90 15.30
CA ASN A 101 -6.95 6.84 15.64
C ASN A 101 -6.56 6.24 17.01
N PRO A 102 -7.33 6.41 18.08
CA PRO A 102 -8.59 7.14 18.13
C PRO A 102 -8.39 8.67 18.08
N PRO A 103 -9.41 9.43 17.71
CA PRO A 103 -9.30 10.90 17.64
C PRO A 103 -8.90 11.52 18.97
N GLU A 104 -9.38 10.95 20.07
CA GLU A 104 -9.04 11.42 21.41
C GLU A 104 -9.13 10.27 22.40
N GLY A 105 -8.38 10.34 23.47
CA GLY A 105 -8.40 9.33 24.51
C GLY A 105 -7.79 8.00 24.11
N ASP A 106 -8.18 6.96 24.82
CA ASP A 106 -7.73 5.60 24.58
C ASP A 106 -8.88 4.78 23.98
N GLY A 107 -8.59 3.60 23.47
CA GLY A 107 -9.62 2.72 22.97
C GLY A 107 -9.45 2.34 21.51
N GLY A 108 -8.31 2.58 20.95
CA GLY A 108 -7.94 2.20 19.60
C GLY A 108 -6.47 1.90 19.52
N PRO A 109 -5.93 1.79 18.29
CA PRO A 109 -4.51 1.48 18.10
C PRO A 109 -3.56 2.58 18.56
N ASN A 110 -4.06 3.79 18.81
CA ASN A 110 -3.28 4.92 19.31
C ASN A 110 -2.12 5.29 18.37
N HIS A 111 -2.46 5.52 17.11
CA HIS A 111 -1.51 5.89 16.07
C HIS A 111 -2.12 6.90 15.09
N TRP A 112 -1.29 7.41 14.18
CA TRP A 112 -1.72 8.26 13.06
C TRP A 112 -1.93 7.40 11.83
N GLU A 113 -2.85 7.82 10.96
CA GLU A 113 -3.18 7.15 9.69
C GLU A 113 -3.33 8.17 8.57
N LEU A 114 -3.03 7.72 7.36
CA LEU A 114 -3.35 8.41 6.12
C LEU A 114 -3.89 7.37 5.13
N TRP A 115 -5.08 7.60 4.58
CA TRP A 115 -5.70 6.67 3.65
C TRP A 115 -5.61 7.20 2.23
N LEU A 116 -5.10 6.39 1.34
CA LEU A 116 -4.84 6.75 -0.05
C LEU A 116 -5.55 5.78 -1.00
N ARG A 117 -5.70 6.22 -2.24
CA ARG A 117 -6.19 5.38 -3.34
C ARG A 117 -5.02 5.12 -4.28
N ASP A 118 -4.75 3.86 -4.60
CA ASP A 118 -3.70 3.57 -5.58
C ASP A 118 -4.22 3.72 -7.02
N LEU A 119 -3.38 3.43 -7.99
CA LEU A 119 -3.71 3.62 -9.41
C LEU A 119 -4.86 2.75 -9.90
N ASP A 120 -5.14 1.65 -9.22
CA ASP A 120 -6.20 0.73 -9.58
C ASP A 120 -7.45 0.86 -8.72
N GLY A 121 -7.43 1.74 -7.74
CA GLY A 121 -8.56 1.96 -6.85
C GLY A 121 -8.51 1.18 -5.54
N TYR A 122 -7.42 0.49 -5.24
CA TYR A 122 -7.26 -0.14 -3.92
C TYR A 122 -7.03 0.93 -2.86
N THR A 123 -7.60 0.71 -1.69
CA THR A 123 -7.37 1.59 -0.54
C THR A 123 -6.09 1.16 0.17
N VAL A 124 -5.18 2.12 0.31
CA VAL A 124 -3.89 1.91 0.95
C VAL A 124 -3.84 2.75 2.22
N VAL A 125 -3.54 2.13 3.35
CA VAL A 125 -3.45 2.82 4.62
C VAL A 125 -2.00 2.85 5.08
N LEU A 126 -1.50 4.06 5.33
CA LEU A 126 -0.24 4.25 6.03
C LEU A 126 -0.57 4.48 7.49
N ALA A 127 0.06 3.75 8.37
CA ALA A 127 -0.14 3.89 9.81
C ALA A 127 1.19 4.06 10.51
N SER A 128 1.23 4.95 11.51
CA SER A 128 2.40 5.03 12.38
C SER A 128 2.40 3.85 13.33
N PRO A 129 3.55 3.48 13.93
CA PRO A 129 3.59 2.42 14.93
C PRO A 129 2.66 2.71 16.12
N ASP A 130 2.16 1.67 16.75
CA ASP A 130 1.30 1.80 17.93
C ASP A 130 1.99 2.61 19.02
N GLY A 131 1.20 3.49 19.64
CA GLY A 131 1.71 4.33 20.71
C GLY A 131 2.44 5.58 20.24
N SER A 132 2.75 5.71 18.96
CA SER A 132 3.48 6.87 18.43
C SER A 132 2.61 8.12 18.33
N ALA A 133 1.28 7.98 18.38
CA ALA A 133 0.35 9.10 18.24
C ALA A 133 0.53 10.16 19.32
N GLY A 134 1.02 9.78 20.49
CA GLY A 134 1.28 10.72 21.58
C GLY A 134 2.58 11.50 21.46
N SER A 135 3.40 11.24 20.45
CA SER A 135 4.72 11.86 20.31
C SER A 135 4.70 13.23 19.58
N GLY A 136 3.53 13.73 19.25
CA GLY A 136 3.40 15.05 18.59
C GLY A 136 3.55 15.02 17.08
N ARG A 137 3.43 13.91 16.48
CA ARG A 137 3.53 13.79 15.02
C ARG A 137 2.33 14.35 14.31
#